data_5839095946ad34359059fe02926987f2
#
_entry.id   5839095946ad34359059fe02926987f2
#
_cell.length_a   1.000
_cell.length_b   1.000
_cell.length_c   1.000
_cell.angle_alpha   90.00
_cell.angle_beta   90.00
_cell.angle_gamma   90.00
#
_symmetry.space_group_name_H-M   'P 1'
#
loop_
_entity.id
_entity.type
_entity.pdbx_description
1 polymer ?
#
loop_
_entity_poly.entity_id
_entity_poly.type
_entity_poly.pdbx_seq_one_letter_code
_entity_poly.pdbx_strand_id
1 'polypeptide(L)'
;MASFINKAEANVFVDGNPEHIVSNEVVATGNVSCIKMVKEQDKNIVASGDEMTYTIRVTNNSKRTTSSFKFTDVIPDGMSFVTNSLTIDKRFKEPTITGQTLTFTLQELKEGETVIAFKTLVL
;
A
#
# COMPACT_ATOMS: atom_id res chain seq x y z
N MET A 1 -9.32 24.04 5.69
CA MET A 1 -9.61 22.61 5.54
C MET A 1 -8.31 21.83 5.54
N ALA A 2 -8.21 20.83 6.39
CA ALA A 2 -7.03 19.98 6.41
C ALA A 2 -7.04 19.03 5.20
N SER A 3 -5.88 18.83 4.64
CA SER A 3 -5.68 17.94 3.51
C SER A 3 -4.82 16.76 3.97
N PHE A 4 -5.27 15.55 3.70
CA PHE A 4 -4.54 14.33 4.07
C PHE A 4 -3.98 13.70 2.79
N ILE A 5 -2.66 13.70 2.69
CA ILE A 5 -1.97 13.07 1.57
C ILE A 5 -1.34 11.80 2.09
N ASN A 6 -1.68 10.68 1.48
CA ASN A 6 -1.13 9.38 1.83
C ASN A 6 -0.77 8.63 0.56
N LYS A 7 0.48 8.20 0.47
CA LYS A 7 0.96 7.35 -0.61
C LYS A 7 1.58 6.08 -0.02
N ALA A 8 1.57 5.02 -0.79
CA ALA A 8 2.18 3.77 -0.41
C ALA A 8 3.48 3.57 -1.18
N GLU A 9 4.41 2.86 -0.57
CA GLU A 9 5.69 2.53 -1.18
C GLU A 9 5.97 1.05 -0.98
N ALA A 10 6.70 0.45 -1.89
CA ALA A 10 7.12 -0.92 -1.78
C ALA A 10 8.49 -1.13 -2.36
N ASN A 11 9.23 -2.06 -1.77
CA ASN A 11 10.49 -2.55 -2.30
C ASN A 11 10.30 -4.02 -2.63
N VAL A 12 10.75 -4.42 -3.80
CA VAL A 12 10.59 -5.78 -4.30
C VAL A 12 11.78 -6.14 -5.16
N PHE A 13 12.08 -7.44 -5.24
CA PHE A 13 13.11 -7.94 -6.16
C PHE A 13 12.44 -8.59 -7.35
N VAL A 14 12.78 -8.11 -8.55
CA VAL A 14 12.31 -8.68 -9.81
C VAL A 14 13.54 -9.19 -10.56
N ASP A 15 13.59 -10.48 -10.82
CA ASP A 15 14.76 -11.11 -11.47
C ASP A 15 16.09 -10.81 -10.76
N GLY A 16 16.05 -10.73 -9.42
CA GLY A 16 17.24 -10.42 -8.62
C GLY A 16 17.60 -8.93 -8.56
N ASN A 17 16.85 -8.07 -9.24
CA ASN A 17 17.09 -6.63 -9.24
C ASN A 17 16.12 -5.93 -8.28
N PRO A 18 16.63 -5.04 -7.40
CA PRO A 18 15.76 -4.31 -6.50
C PRO A 18 14.95 -3.26 -7.24
N GLU A 19 13.68 -3.17 -6.88
CA GLU A 19 12.78 -2.15 -7.42
C GLU A 19 12.07 -1.44 -6.28
N HIS A 20 11.99 -0.10 -6.38
CA HIS A 20 11.24 0.73 -5.46
C HIS A 20 9.99 1.25 -6.17
N ILE A 21 8.83 1.04 -5.56
CA ILE A 21 7.55 1.35 -6.17
C ILE A 21 6.80 2.32 -5.27
N VAL A 22 6.26 3.38 -5.86
CA VAL A 22 5.43 4.36 -5.16
C VAL A 22 4.05 4.36 -5.80
N SER A 23 3.02 4.37 -4.96
CA SER A 23 1.64 4.40 -5.46
C SER A 23 1.36 5.70 -6.20
N ASN A 24 0.44 5.64 -7.17
CA ASN A 24 -0.01 6.78 -7.96
C ASN A 24 1.10 7.43 -8.79
N GLU A 25 2.22 6.74 -8.99
CA GLU A 25 3.23 7.16 -9.95
C GLU A 25 3.13 6.31 -11.21
N VAL A 26 3.14 6.98 -12.34
CA VAL A 26 3.27 6.34 -13.64
C VAL A 26 4.68 6.61 -14.11
N VAL A 27 5.52 5.59 -14.04
CA VAL A 27 6.88 5.70 -14.56
C VAL A 27 6.85 5.26 -16.02
N ALA A 28 6.96 6.23 -16.91
CA ALA A 28 6.99 5.96 -18.34
C ALA A 28 8.40 6.14 -18.87
N THR A 29 9.26 5.18 -18.58
CA THR A 29 10.60 5.17 -19.14
C THR A 29 10.91 3.79 -19.70
N GLY A 30 11.95 3.66 -20.51
CA GLY A 30 12.26 2.45 -21.23
C GLY A 30 12.49 1.21 -20.39
N ASN A 31 12.73 1.35 -19.08
CA ASN A 31 12.77 0.25 -18.14
C ASN A 31 11.51 0.27 -17.29
N VAL A 32 10.43 -0.19 -17.86
CA VAL A 32 9.14 -0.19 -17.19
C VAL A 32 9.14 -1.19 -16.05
N SER A 33 8.83 -0.73 -14.85
CA SER A 33 8.54 -1.64 -13.77
C SER A 33 7.35 -2.50 -14.15
N CYS A 34 7.48 -3.80 -13.99
CA CYS A 34 6.39 -4.73 -14.22
C CYS A 34 5.39 -4.76 -13.07
N ILE A 35 5.65 -4.00 -12.02
CA ILE A 35 4.80 -3.94 -10.84
C ILE A 35 4.31 -2.52 -10.67
N LYS A 36 3.00 -2.38 -10.53
CA LYS A 36 2.34 -1.09 -10.37
C LYS A 36 1.52 -1.10 -9.10
N MET A 37 1.45 0.06 -8.43
CA MET A 37 0.57 0.25 -7.28
C MET A 37 -0.33 1.45 -7.52
N VAL A 38 -1.61 1.27 -7.23
CA VAL A 38 -2.59 2.36 -7.25
C VAL A 38 -3.27 2.39 -5.90
N LYS A 39 -3.31 3.56 -5.28
CA LYS A 39 -3.97 3.76 -3.99
C LYS A 39 -5.25 4.53 -4.18
N GLU A 40 -6.33 4.01 -3.60
CA GLU A 40 -7.65 4.60 -3.63
C GLU A 40 -8.13 4.86 -2.21
N GLN A 41 -9.00 5.85 -2.05
CA GLN A 41 -9.66 6.14 -0.78
C GLN A 41 -11.16 6.22 -1.01
N ASP A 42 -11.93 5.79 0.00
CA ASP A 42 -13.38 5.71 -0.13
C ASP A 42 -14.10 7.04 0.08
N LYS A 43 -13.40 8.04 0.62
CA LYS A 43 -13.98 9.35 0.91
C LYS A 43 -13.01 10.46 0.55
N ASN A 44 -13.52 11.57 0.04
CA ASN A 44 -12.73 12.76 -0.26
C ASN A 44 -12.89 13.84 0.81
N ILE A 45 -13.98 13.80 1.58
CA ILE A 45 -14.27 14.75 2.65
C ILE A 45 -14.48 13.95 3.91
N VAL A 46 -13.72 14.27 4.94
CA VAL A 46 -13.79 13.58 6.23
C VAL A 46 -13.80 14.58 7.37
N ALA A 47 -14.38 14.16 8.48
CA ALA A 47 -14.43 14.91 9.73
C ALA A 47 -13.91 14.03 10.87
N SER A 48 -13.60 14.67 11.99
CA SER A 48 -13.19 13.98 13.21
C SER A 48 -14.18 12.86 13.55
N GLY A 49 -13.66 11.67 13.82
CA GLY A 49 -14.47 10.49 14.11
C GLY A 49 -14.82 9.63 12.91
N ASP A 50 -14.57 10.10 11.70
CA ASP A 50 -14.83 9.31 10.49
C ASP A 50 -13.73 8.27 10.28
N GLU A 51 -14.13 7.14 9.71
CA GLU A 51 -13.18 6.14 9.24
C GLU A 51 -12.95 6.30 7.74
N MET A 52 -11.68 6.19 7.33
CA MET A 52 -11.28 6.21 5.93
C MET A 52 -10.76 4.84 5.55
N THR A 53 -11.24 4.27 4.46
CA THR A 53 -10.71 3.01 3.93
C THR A 53 -9.78 3.32 2.76
N TYR A 54 -8.55 2.81 2.88
CA TYR A 54 -7.58 2.85 1.79
C TYR A 54 -7.47 1.48 1.16
N THR A 55 -7.48 1.47 -0.16
CA THR A 55 -7.30 0.25 -0.95
C THR A 55 -6.12 0.45 -1.89
N ILE A 56 -5.15 -0.43 -1.81
CA ILE A 56 -3.99 -0.40 -2.67
C ILE A 56 -4.03 -1.63 -3.57
N ARG A 57 -4.10 -1.39 -4.88
CA ARG A 57 -4.08 -2.46 -5.88
C ARG A 57 -2.68 -2.59 -6.42
N VAL A 58 -2.10 -3.76 -6.21
CA VAL A 58 -0.74 -4.08 -6.66
C VAL A 58 -0.86 -5.04 -7.82
N THR A 59 -0.39 -4.64 -8.99
CA THR A 59 -0.43 -5.47 -10.19
C THR A 59 0.97 -5.92 -10.55
N ASN A 60 1.18 -7.22 -10.59
CA ASN A 60 2.44 -7.84 -10.98
C ASN A 60 2.29 -8.41 -12.41
N ASN A 61 2.83 -7.71 -13.38
CA ASN A 61 2.82 -8.11 -14.79
C ASN A 61 4.16 -8.70 -15.23
N SER A 62 5.01 -9.10 -14.29
CA SER A 62 6.32 -9.64 -14.61
C SER A 62 6.27 -11.05 -15.19
N LYS A 63 5.10 -11.69 -15.18
CA LYS A 63 4.90 -13.10 -15.54
C LYS A 63 5.65 -14.06 -14.62
N ARG A 64 6.05 -13.57 -13.45
CA ARG A 64 6.77 -14.35 -12.44
C ARG A 64 6.28 -13.95 -11.06
N THR A 65 6.41 -14.87 -10.13
CA THR A 65 6.26 -14.56 -8.72
C THR A 65 7.56 -13.89 -8.27
N THR A 66 7.43 -12.75 -7.61
CA THR A 66 8.58 -12.04 -7.03
C THR A 66 8.72 -12.42 -5.56
N SER A 67 9.92 -12.31 -5.04
CA SER A 67 10.18 -12.58 -3.64
C SER A 67 10.30 -11.29 -2.85
N SER A 68 9.94 -11.35 -1.56
CA SER A 68 10.23 -10.32 -0.58
C SER A 68 9.63 -8.95 -0.91
N PHE A 69 8.30 -8.89 -1.01
CA PHE A 69 7.57 -7.64 -1.18
C PHE A 69 7.40 -6.96 0.20
N LYS A 70 8.13 -5.87 0.42
CA LYS A 70 8.02 -5.09 1.66
C LYS A 70 7.23 -3.82 1.39
N PHE A 71 6.08 -3.69 2.06
CA PHE A 71 5.17 -2.57 1.91
C PHE A 71 5.37 -1.59 3.07
N THR A 72 5.37 -0.30 2.76
CA THR A 72 5.46 0.78 3.75
C THR A 72 4.44 1.85 3.41
N ASP A 73 3.68 2.28 4.41
CA ASP A 73 2.71 3.35 4.29
C ASP A 73 2.81 4.26 5.50
N VAL A 74 3.08 5.55 5.26
CA VAL A 74 3.12 6.54 6.33
C VAL A 74 1.74 7.17 6.45
N ILE A 75 1.06 6.88 7.56
CA ILE A 75 -0.27 7.41 7.83
C ILE A 75 -0.13 8.89 8.17
N PRO A 76 -0.89 9.79 7.53
CA PRO A 76 -0.75 11.23 7.79
C PRO A 76 -1.14 11.61 9.21
N ASP A 77 -0.51 12.67 9.72
CA ASP A 77 -0.85 13.23 11.01
C ASP A 77 -2.34 13.60 11.04
N GLY A 78 -2.98 13.37 12.17
CA GLY A 78 -4.42 13.58 12.31
C GLY A 78 -5.24 12.34 12.01
N MET A 79 -4.59 11.23 11.66
CA MET A 79 -5.23 9.94 11.48
C MET A 79 -4.50 8.87 12.28
N SER A 80 -5.22 7.83 12.68
CA SER A 80 -4.61 6.67 13.34
C SER A 80 -5.07 5.39 12.65
N PHE A 81 -4.19 4.39 12.63
CA PHE A 81 -4.53 3.08 12.09
C PHE A 81 -5.58 2.39 12.94
N VAL A 82 -6.59 1.83 12.30
CA VAL A 82 -7.62 1.03 12.98
C VAL A 82 -7.08 -0.39 13.14
N THR A 83 -6.95 -0.84 14.37
CA THR A 83 -6.45 -2.18 14.70
C THR A 83 -7.27 -3.26 14.01
N ASN A 84 -6.61 -4.28 13.50
CA ASN A 84 -7.23 -5.42 12.82
C ASN A 84 -7.91 -5.08 11.49
N SER A 85 -7.61 -3.92 10.91
CA SER A 85 -8.25 -3.53 9.66
C SER A 85 -7.45 -3.90 8.41
N LEU A 86 -6.17 -4.27 8.55
CA LEU A 86 -5.35 -4.59 7.38
C LEU A 86 -5.72 -5.96 6.84
N THR A 87 -6.04 -5.99 5.55
CA THR A 87 -6.30 -7.23 4.83
C THR A 87 -5.48 -7.27 3.54
N ILE A 88 -5.12 -8.48 3.13
CA ILE A 88 -4.46 -8.76 1.85
C ILE A 88 -5.31 -9.81 1.15
N ASP A 89 -5.91 -9.45 0.02
CA ASP A 89 -6.87 -10.28 -0.69
C ASP A 89 -7.98 -10.77 0.25
N LYS A 90 -8.50 -9.85 1.08
CA LYS A 90 -9.57 -10.07 2.06
C LYS A 90 -9.18 -10.95 3.25
N ARG A 91 -7.90 -11.25 3.41
CA ARG A 91 -7.40 -12.02 4.55
C ARG A 91 -6.67 -11.11 5.52
N PHE A 92 -6.95 -11.27 6.80
CA PHE A 92 -6.30 -10.49 7.85
C PHE A 92 -4.78 -10.67 7.80
N LYS A 93 -4.07 -9.56 7.95
CA LYS A 93 -2.61 -9.53 8.08
C LYS A 93 -2.24 -8.60 9.22
N GLU A 94 -1.38 -9.05 10.12
CA GLU A 94 -0.87 -8.21 11.21
C GLU A 94 0.27 -7.33 10.70
N PRO A 95 0.13 -6.00 10.72
CA PRO A 95 1.23 -5.11 10.34
C PRO A 95 2.10 -4.77 11.54
N THR A 96 3.27 -4.21 11.26
CA THR A 96 4.07 -3.52 12.27
C THR A 96 3.77 -2.04 12.18
N ILE A 97 3.38 -1.45 13.31
CA ILE A 97 3.10 -0.01 13.41
C ILE A 97 4.18 0.62 14.27
N THR A 98 4.92 1.57 13.70
CA THR A 98 5.92 2.34 14.41
C THR A 98 5.59 3.81 14.22
N GLY A 99 5.04 4.47 15.28
CA GLY A 99 4.51 5.82 15.15
C GLY A 99 3.37 5.88 14.13
N GLN A 100 3.56 6.59 13.05
CA GLN A 100 2.59 6.71 11.95
C GLN A 100 2.95 5.83 10.76
N THR A 101 3.94 4.96 10.89
CA THR A 101 4.41 4.12 9.79
C THR A 101 3.87 2.71 9.91
N LEU A 102 3.17 2.25 8.89
CA LEU A 102 2.66 0.90 8.76
C LEU A 102 3.56 0.13 7.81
N THR A 103 4.05 -1.05 8.25
CA THR A 103 4.87 -1.91 7.40
C THR A 103 4.41 -3.36 7.51
N PHE A 104 4.57 -4.09 6.42
CA PHE A 104 4.48 -5.55 6.43
C PHE A 104 5.28 -6.10 5.25
N THR A 105 5.61 -7.37 5.34
CA THR A 105 6.35 -8.06 4.29
C THR A 105 5.56 -9.27 3.83
N LEU A 106 5.41 -9.41 2.51
CA LEU A 106 4.94 -10.63 1.90
C LEU A 106 6.17 -11.40 1.40
N GLN A 107 6.22 -12.70 1.66
CA GLN A 107 7.34 -13.51 1.19
C GLN A 107 7.41 -13.56 -0.32
N GLU A 108 6.25 -13.46 -0.98
CA GLU A 108 6.16 -13.42 -2.42
C GLU A 108 4.97 -12.59 -2.87
N LEU A 109 5.11 -11.99 -4.05
CA LEU A 109 4.03 -11.29 -4.74
C LEU A 109 3.70 -12.10 -5.99
N LYS A 110 2.52 -12.70 -6.01
CA LYS A 110 2.08 -13.53 -7.13
C LYS A 110 1.84 -12.70 -8.38
N GLU A 111 1.85 -13.34 -9.53
CA GLU A 111 1.42 -12.72 -10.78
C GLU A 111 -0.05 -12.30 -10.67
N GLY A 112 -0.39 -11.18 -11.31
CA GLY A 112 -1.74 -10.64 -11.28
C GLY A 112 -1.91 -9.58 -10.19
N GLU A 113 -3.14 -9.44 -9.71
CA GLU A 113 -3.51 -8.38 -8.77
C GLU A 113 -3.54 -8.89 -7.33
N THR A 114 -2.93 -8.12 -6.44
CA THR A 114 -3.04 -8.29 -4.99
C THR A 114 -3.68 -7.02 -4.43
N VAL A 115 -4.71 -7.18 -3.59
CA VAL A 115 -5.46 -6.05 -3.02
C VAL A 115 -5.14 -5.92 -1.54
N ILE A 116 -4.55 -4.79 -1.18
CA ILE A 116 -4.23 -4.42 0.20
C ILE A 116 -5.26 -3.39 0.64
N ALA A 117 -5.88 -3.60 1.79
CA ALA A 117 -6.85 -2.65 2.33
C ALA A 117 -6.66 -2.46 3.82
N PHE A 118 -6.82 -1.22 4.29
CA PHE A 118 -6.81 -0.92 5.72
C PHE A 118 -7.62 0.34 6.00
N LYS A 119 -7.94 0.54 7.27
CA LYS A 119 -8.73 1.69 7.70
C LYS A 119 -7.93 2.59 8.63
N THR A 120 -8.24 3.88 8.55
CA THR A 120 -7.74 4.88 9.48
C THR A 120 -8.90 5.63 10.10
N LEU A 121 -8.69 6.12 11.32
CA LEU A 121 -9.65 6.94 12.04
C LEU A 121 -9.17 8.38 12.02
N VAL A 122 -10.04 9.31 11.64
CA VAL A 122 -9.74 10.74 11.68
C VAL A 122 -9.90 11.23 13.12
N LEU A 123 -8.85 11.81 13.66
CA LEU A 123 -8.79 12.26 15.05
C LEU A 123 -9.41 13.63 15.26
#